data_4bb3110770990ebca65cef3b407e7b72
#
_entry.id   4bb3110770990ebca65cef3b407e7b72
#
_cell.length_a   1.000
_cell.length_b   1.000
_cell.length_c   1.000
_cell.angle_alpha   90.00
_cell.angle_beta   90.00
_cell.angle_gamma   90.00
#
_symmetry.space_group_name_H-M   'P 1'
#
loop_
_entity.id
_entity.type
_entity.pdbx_description
1 polymer ?
#
loop_
_entity_poly.entity_id
_entity_poly.type
_entity_poly.pdbx_seq_one_letter_code
_entity_poly.pdbx_strand_id
1 'polypeptide(L)'
;MRSNNISNGDPVNFEELVWVNKTPNHEQILRSGDIVICMANGSSPLVGKASYYVDCGIESATVGAFCGIYRSDHPLTKWLFQSKHYKKHIQRCIQGGNGAIANIYPEDILAISFNIPCGYERVLNILNSLEEKYLLEQKLLSRYLGVKSYLLSRLFI
;
A
#
# COMPACT_ATOMS: atom_id res chain seq x y z
N MET A 1 -1.39 0.85 -11.61
CA MET A 1 -0.39 0.55 -10.55
C MET A 1 -0.10 -0.93 -10.52
N ARG A 2 1.10 -1.35 -10.12
CA ARG A 2 1.57 -2.74 -10.09
C ARG A 2 2.17 -3.05 -8.70
N SER A 3 2.60 -4.28 -8.48
CA SER A 3 3.18 -4.73 -7.19
C SER A 3 4.41 -3.93 -6.74
N ASN A 4 5.19 -3.34 -7.66
CA ASN A 4 6.32 -2.47 -7.31
C ASN A 4 5.89 -1.09 -6.76
N ASN A 5 4.64 -0.69 -6.96
CA ASN A 5 4.08 0.52 -6.38
C ASN A 5 3.53 0.30 -4.94
N ILE A 6 3.52 -0.95 -4.47
CA ILE A 6 2.97 -1.34 -3.17
C ILE A 6 4.11 -1.52 -2.17
N SER A 7 4.17 -0.66 -1.17
CA SER A 7 5.04 -0.74 0.00
C SER A 7 4.21 -1.14 1.21
N ASN A 8 4.64 -2.11 1.99
CA ASN A 8 3.81 -2.70 3.04
C ASN A 8 3.54 -1.71 4.18
N GLY A 9 2.38 -1.09 4.18
CA GLY A 9 1.92 -0.15 5.20
C GLY A 9 2.11 1.33 4.87
N ASP A 10 2.90 1.65 3.85
CA ASP A 10 3.11 3.02 3.39
C ASP A 10 2.07 3.44 2.34
N PRO A 11 1.96 4.71 2.00
CA PRO A 11 1.19 5.14 0.83
C PRO A 11 1.68 4.44 -0.43
N VAL A 12 0.81 4.32 -1.42
CA VAL A 12 1.19 3.85 -2.76
C VAL A 12 2.32 4.72 -3.30
N ASN A 13 3.39 4.10 -3.80
CA ASN A 13 4.47 4.80 -4.47
C ASN A 13 4.09 5.10 -5.92
N PHE A 14 4.21 6.36 -6.34
CA PHE A 14 3.90 6.83 -7.69
C PHE A 14 5.11 6.86 -8.63
N GLU A 15 6.26 6.43 -8.18
CA GLU A 15 7.39 6.20 -9.05
C GLU A 15 7.11 5.04 -10.02
N GLU A 16 7.66 5.08 -11.21
CA GLU A 16 7.53 4.01 -12.22
C GLU A 16 6.08 3.60 -12.55
N LEU A 17 5.19 4.57 -12.67
CA LEU A 17 3.81 4.29 -13.11
C LEU A 17 3.78 3.79 -14.56
N VAL A 18 2.89 2.84 -14.82
CA VAL A 18 2.57 2.38 -16.16
C VAL A 18 1.31 3.08 -16.65
N TRP A 19 1.43 3.78 -17.75
CA TRP A 19 0.33 4.42 -18.44
C TRP A 19 -0.28 3.47 -19.46
N VAL A 20 -1.61 3.42 -19.51
CA VAL A 20 -2.35 2.58 -20.44
C VAL A 20 -3.36 3.41 -21.21
N ASN A 21 -3.53 3.12 -22.49
CA ASN A 21 -4.51 3.78 -23.34
C ASN A 21 -5.88 3.09 -23.26
N LYS A 22 -6.40 2.97 -22.03
CA LYS A 22 -7.71 2.38 -21.77
C LYS A 22 -8.31 3.02 -20.53
N THR A 23 -9.54 3.51 -20.64
CA THR A 23 -10.28 4.03 -19.48
C THR A 23 -10.75 2.86 -18.61
N PRO A 24 -10.39 2.83 -17.32
CA PRO A 24 -10.89 1.81 -16.39
C PRO A 24 -12.39 2.01 -16.13
N ASN A 25 -13.06 0.95 -15.72
CA ASN A 25 -14.43 1.07 -15.22
C ASN A 25 -14.44 1.94 -13.95
N HIS A 26 -15.54 2.66 -13.73
CA HIS A 26 -15.68 3.58 -12.60
C HIS A 26 -15.39 2.92 -11.24
N GLU A 27 -15.77 1.66 -11.06
CA GLU A 27 -15.52 0.89 -9.83
C GLU A 27 -14.04 0.55 -9.63
N GLN A 28 -13.27 0.49 -10.71
CA GLN A 28 -11.83 0.20 -10.69
C GLN A 28 -10.96 1.46 -10.52
N ILE A 29 -11.57 2.64 -10.54
CA ILE A 29 -10.86 3.89 -10.27
C ILE A 29 -10.58 3.98 -8.77
N LEU A 30 -9.32 4.20 -8.43
CA LEU A 30 -8.87 4.36 -7.05
C LEU A 30 -9.41 5.65 -6.44
N ARG A 31 -9.80 5.57 -5.19
CA ARG A 31 -10.26 6.69 -4.35
C ARG A 31 -9.35 6.80 -3.14
N SER A 32 -9.17 8.01 -2.64
CA SER A 32 -8.38 8.21 -1.41
C SER A 32 -8.92 7.34 -0.28
N GLY A 33 -8.00 6.62 0.38
CA GLY A 33 -8.33 5.64 1.42
C GLY A 33 -8.49 4.20 0.93
N ASP A 34 -8.58 3.94 -0.39
CA ASP A 34 -8.56 2.57 -0.91
C ASP A 34 -7.26 1.85 -0.54
N ILE A 35 -7.37 0.57 -0.26
CA ILE A 35 -6.20 -0.29 -0.05
C ILE A 35 -5.89 -1.03 -1.34
N VAL A 36 -4.67 -0.85 -1.83
CA VAL A 36 -4.13 -1.58 -2.99
C VAL A 36 -3.36 -2.79 -2.48
N ILE A 37 -3.72 -3.98 -2.94
CA ILE A 37 -3.18 -5.25 -2.47
C ILE A 37 -2.51 -6.00 -3.62
N CYS A 38 -1.31 -6.54 -3.40
CA CYS A 38 -0.67 -7.46 -4.32
C CYS A 38 -1.32 -8.84 -4.21
N MET A 39 -2.16 -9.21 -5.19
CA MET A 39 -2.92 -10.46 -5.18
C MET A 39 -2.12 -11.64 -5.72
N ALA A 40 -1.17 -11.38 -6.64
CA ALA A 40 -0.33 -12.43 -7.22
C ALA A 40 1.07 -11.88 -7.54
N ASN A 41 2.10 -12.70 -7.32
CA ASN A 41 3.48 -12.36 -7.65
C ASN A 41 4.34 -13.61 -7.79
N GLY A 42 5.38 -13.55 -8.63
CA GLY A 42 6.40 -14.61 -8.72
C GLY A 42 7.22 -14.80 -7.43
N SER A 43 7.26 -13.78 -6.58
CA SER A 43 7.86 -13.81 -5.25
C SER A 43 6.78 -13.88 -4.18
N SER A 44 6.64 -15.03 -3.54
CA SER A 44 5.63 -15.29 -2.50
C SER A 44 5.62 -14.26 -1.36
N PRO A 45 6.78 -13.74 -0.84
CA PRO A 45 6.79 -12.70 0.18
C PRO A 45 6.17 -11.35 -0.24
N LEU A 46 5.93 -11.13 -1.53
CA LEU A 46 5.30 -9.93 -2.03
C LEU A 46 3.77 -10.04 -2.09
N VAL A 47 3.24 -11.27 -2.06
CA VAL A 47 1.79 -11.51 -2.08
C VAL A 47 1.18 -11.05 -0.76
N GLY A 48 0.07 -10.34 -0.84
CA GLY A 48 -0.62 -9.76 0.31
C GLY A 48 0.00 -8.47 0.83
N LYS A 49 1.09 -7.95 0.25
CA LYS A 49 1.51 -6.57 0.55
C LYS A 49 0.36 -5.62 0.26
N ALA A 50 0.17 -4.65 1.13
CA ALA A 50 -0.91 -3.68 1.03
C ALA A 50 -0.39 -2.26 1.28
N SER A 51 -0.83 -1.33 0.45
CA SER A 51 -0.61 0.12 0.58
C SER A 51 -1.93 0.85 0.52
N TYR A 52 -2.03 1.99 1.16
CA TYR A 52 -3.20 2.85 1.01
C TYR A 52 -2.98 3.89 -0.09
N TYR A 53 -4.04 4.16 -0.84
CA TYR A 53 -4.00 5.17 -1.89
C TYR A 53 -4.29 6.55 -1.31
N VAL A 54 -3.45 7.51 -1.67
CA VAL A 54 -3.67 8.94 -1.41
C VAL A 54 -3.78 9.60 -2.77
N ASP A 55 -4.85 10.35 -2.98
CA ASP A 55 -5.05 11.05 -4.23
C ASP A 55 -3.91 12.06 -4.47
N CYS A 56 -3.29 11.94 -5.61
CA CYS A 56 -2.18 12.81 -6.05
C CYS A 56 -2.52 13.60 -7.32
N GLY A 57 -3.81 13.68 -7.67
CA GLY A 57 -4.27 14.40 -8.86
C GLY A 57 -4.11 13.62 -10.17
N ILE A 58 -3.85 12.31 -10.12
CA ILE A 58 -3.84 11.44 -11.30
C ILE A 58 -5.26 11.03 -11.63
N GLU A 59 -5.80 11.52 -12.73
CA GLU A 59 -7.11 11.07 -13.20
C GLU A 59 -7.10 9.58 -13.54
N SER A 60 -8.18 8.89 -13.13
CA SER A 60 -8.43 7.50 -13.50
C SER A 60 -7.32 6.51 -13.09
N ALA A 61 -6.65 6.75 -11.96
CA ALA A 61 -5.70 5.80 -11.41
C ALA A 61 -6.37 4.45 -11.10
N THR A 62 -5.74 3.36 -11.51
CA THR A 62 -6.25 1.99 -11.30
C THR A 62 -5.11 1.00 -11.06
N VAL A 63 -5.44 -0.25 -10.79
CA VAL A 63 -4.49 -1.33 -10.54
C VAL A 63 -4.36 -2.27 -11.74
N GLY A 64 -3.20 -2.91 -11.88
CA GLY A 64 -2.97 -3.97 -12.86
C GLY A 64 -3.56 -5.32 -12.42
N ALA A 65 -3.55 -6.29 -13.33
CA ALA A 65 -4.23 -7.58 -13.18
C ALA A 65 -3.81 -8.41 -11.94
N PHE A 66 -2.61 -8.17 -11.40
CA PHE A 66 -2.11 -8.88 -10.21
C PHE A 66 -2.32 -8.11 -8.91
N CYS A 67 -3.08 -7.02 -8.94
CA CYS A 67 -3.40 -6.22 -7.76
C CYS A 67 -4.92 -6.13 -7.60
N GLY A 68 -5.37 -6.05 -6.34
CA GLY A 68 -6.75 -5.83 -5.98
C GLY A 68 -6.96 -4.49 -5.29
N ILE A 69 -8.19 -4.01 -5.30
CA ILE A 69 -8.63 -2.83 -4.57
C ILE A 69 -9.57 -3.31 -3.47
N TYR A 70 -9.26 -2.97 -2.22
CA TYR A 70 -10.19 -3.13 -1.10
C TYR A 70 -10.65 -1.74 -0.67
N ARG A 71 -11.96 -1.55 -0.65
CA ARG A 71 -12.62 -0.27 -0.32
C ARG A 71 -13.46 -0.42 0.92
N SER A 72 -13.29 0.50 1.87
CA SER A 72 -14.06 0.54 3.11
C SER A 72 -14.04 1.94 3.68
N ASP A 73 -15.18 2.39 4.19
CA ASP A 73 -15.30 3.68 4.87
C ASP A 73 -14.87 3.64 6.35
N HIS A 74 -14.45 2.45 6.85
CA HIS A 74 -14.05 2.33 8.25
C HIS A 74 -12.67 2.98 8.46
N PRO A 75 -12.53 3.94 9.39
CA PRO A 75 -11.32 4.76 9.53
C PRO A 75 -10.07 3.99 9.97
N LEU A 76 -10.22 2.81 10.55
CA LEU A 76 -9.10 1.93 10.90
C LEU A 76 -8.60 1.08 9.72
N THR A 77 -9.24 1.09 8.56
CA THR A 77 -8.95 0.15 7.47
C THR A 77 -7.46 0.10 7.14
N LYS A 78 -6.80 1.23 6.90
CA LYS A 78 -5.36 1.24 6.58
C LYS A 78 -4.49 0.63 7.67
N TRP A 79 -4.87 0.78 8.96
CA TRP A 79 -4.13 0.25 10.10
C TRP A 79 -4.35 -1.26 10.29
N LEU A 80 -5.56 -1.72 9.99
CA LEU A 80 -5.90 -3.15 10.04
C LEU A 80 -5.08 -3.94 9.03
N PHE A 81 -4.88 -3.40 7.83
CA PHE A 81 -4.04 -4.02 6.79
C PHE A 81 -2.54 -3.96 7.08
N GLN A 82 -2.09 -3.15 8.02
CA GLN A 82 -0.70 -3.13 8.52
C GLN A 82 -0.48 -4.10 9.69
N SER A 83 -1.55 -4.61 10.28
CA SER A 83 -1.50 -5.40 11.52
C SER A 83 -0.81 -6.75 11.35
N LYS A 84 -0.26 -7.27 12.45
CA LYS A 84 0.27 -8.65 12.48
C LYS A 84 -0.83 -9.68 12.22
N HIS A 85 -2.08 -9.37 12.57
CA HIS A 85 -3.24 -10.24 12.33
C HIS A 85 -3.47 -10.42 10.83
N TYR A 86 -3.53 -9.33 10.07
CA TYR A 86 -3.59 -9.36 8.61
C TYR A 86 -2.45 -10.18 8.02
N LYS A 87 -1.21 -9.87 8.36
CA LYS A 87 -0.02 -10.56 7.83
C LYS A 87 -0.05 -12.07 8.08
N LYS A 88 -0.43 -12.49 9.30
CA LYS A 88 -0.56 -13.93 9.63
C LYS A 88 -1.68 -14.59 8.86
N HIS A 89 -2.81 -13.92 8.65
CA HIS A 89 -3.92 -14.46 7.86
C HIS A 89 -3.49 -14.70 6.41
N ILE A 90 -2.93 -13.68 5.77
CA ILE A 90 -2.44 -13.77 4.38
C ILE A 90 -1.42 -14.91 4.22
N GLN A 91 -0.45 -15.04 5.12
CA GLN A 91 0.55 -16.12 5.05
C GLN A 91 -0.06 -17.53 5.04
N ARG A 92 -1.25 -17.71 5.63
CA ARG A 92 -1.96 -19.00 5.63
C ARG A 92 -2.75 -19.23 4.34
N CYS A 93 -3.15 -18.16 3.67
CA CYS A 93 -3.97 -18.21 2.46
C CYS A 93 -3.13 -18.31 1.18
N ILE A 94 -1.84 -17.94 1.22
CA ILE A 94 -0.99 -17.97 0.02
C ILE A 94 -0.96 -19.37 -0.57
N GLN A 95 -1.34 -19.46 -1.84
CA GLN A 95 -1.30 -20.67 -2.64
C GLN A 95 -0.21 -20.53 -3.71
N GLY A 96 0.31 -21.67 -4.18
CA GLY A 96 1.41 -21.68 -5.14
C GLY A 96 2.78 -21.48 -4.45
N GLY A 97 3.80 -21.28 -5.24
CA GLY A 97 5.20 -21.27 -4.83
C GLY A 97 5.99 -22.37 -5.52
N ASN A 98 7.29 -22.56 -5.18
CA ASN A 98 8.16 -23.58 -5.81
C ASN A 98 8.20 -23.50 -7.34
N GLY A 99 8.31 -22.27 -7.90
CA GLY A 99 8.36 -22.03 -9.34
C GLY A 99 7.03 -21.65 -9.98
N ALA A 100 5.90 -21.80 -9.28
CA ALA A 100 4.60 -21.25 -9.71
C ALA A 100 4.39 -19.84 -9.14
N ILE A 101 3.53 -19.05 -9.80
CA ILE A 101 3.10 -17.73 -9.29
C ILE A 101 2.32 -17.97 -8.00
N ALA A 102 2.79 -17.35 -6.91
CA ALA A 102 2.06 -17.34 -5.65
C ALA A 102 0.88 -16.37 -5.75
N ASN A 103 -0.26 -16.73 -5.20
CA ASN A 103 -1.47 -15.92 -5.24
C ASN A 103 -2.32 -16.04 -3.95
N ILE A 104 -3.23 -15.09 -3.79
CA ILE A 104 -4.35 -15.08 -2.87
C ILE A 104 -5.61 -14.68 -3.63
N TYR A 105 -6.78 -15.05 -3.12
CA TYR A 105 -8.06 -14.74 -3.73
C TYR A 105 -8.79 -13.62 -2.99
N PRO A 106 -9.72 -12.90 -3.64
CA PRO A 106 -10.54 -11.90 -2.98
C PRO A 106 -11.26 -12.42 -1.73
N GLU A 107 -11.71 -13.68 -1.77
CA GLU A 107 -12.40 -14.36 -0.67
C GLU A 107 -11.51 -14.49 0.56
N ASP A 108 -10.21 -14.68 0.37
CA ASP A 108 -9.22 -14.74 1.46
C ASP A 108 -9.14 -13.40 2.20
N ILE A 109 -9.23 -12.28 1.46
CA ILE A 109 -9.24 -10.94 2.05
C ILE A 109 -10.56 -10.68 2.79
N LEU A 110 -11.68 -11.07 2.20
CA LEU A 110 -13.02 -10.85 2.76
C LEU A 110 -13.29 -11.74 3.98
N ALA A 111 -12.60 -12.87 4.10
CA ALA A 111 -12.72 -13.77 5.26
C ALA A 111 -12.03 -13.26 6.52
N ILE A 112 -11.25 -12.16 6.45
CA ILE A 112 -10.55 -11.64 7.62
C ILE A 112 -11.56 -10.95 8.56
N SER A 113 -11.58 -11.39 9.81
CA SER A 113 -12.33 -10.73 10.87
C SER A 113 -11.40 -9.96 11.79
N PHE A 114 -11.74 -8.72 12.09
CA PHE A 114 -11.00 -7.88 13.03
C PHE A 114 -11.86 -7.55 14.24
N ASN A 115 -11.34 -7.82 15.43
CA ASN A 115 -11.96 -7.37 16.66
C ASN A 115 -11.59 -5.91 16.93
N ILE A 116 -12.52 -5.01 16.73
CA ILE A 116 -12.33 -3.58 16.95
C ILE A 116 -12.79 -3.26 18.39
N PRO A 117 -11.89 -2.75 19.26
CA PRO A 117 -12.28 -2.42 20.64
C PRO A 117 -13.20 -1.19 20.67
N CYS A 118 -14.08 -1.12 21.67
CA CYS A 118 -14.82 0.09 21.96
C CYS A 118 -13.85 1.24 22.28
N GLY A 119 -14.13 2.46 21.79
CA GLY A 119 -13.27 3.62 22.02
C GLY A 119 -11.98 3.61 21.18
N TYR A 120 -12.00 2.94 20.05
CA TYR A 120 -10.87 2.88 19.11
C TYR A 120 -10.45 4.26 18.58
N GLU A 121 -11.32 5.28 18.66
CA GLU A 121 -11.07 6.64 18.16
C GLU A 121 -9.81 7.26 18.81
N ARG A 122 -9.59 6.99 20.10
CA ARG A 122 -8.39 7.45 20.79
C ARG A 122 -7.12 6.82 20.20
N VAL A 123 -7.17 5.53 19.93
CA VAL A 123 -6.05 4.80 19.29
C VAL A 123 -5.83 5.30 17.87
N LEU A 124 -6.91 5.50 17.11
CA LEU A 124 -6.86 6.04 15.76
C LEU A 124 -6.18 7.42 15.73
N ASN A 125 -6.53 8.33 16.64
CA ASN A 125 -5.91 9.66 16.72
C ASN A 125 -4.40 9.56 17.00
N ILE A 126 -3.99 8.66 17.90
CA ILE A 126 -2.56 8.44 18.18
C ILE A 126 -1.85 7.89 16.93
N LEU A 127 -2.43 6.89 16.26
CA LEU A 127 -1.85 6.30 15.06
C LEU A 127 -1.70 7.33 13.93
N ASN A 128 -2.71 8.15 13.69
CA ASN A 128 -2.68 9.20 12.69
C ASN A 128 -1.59 10.25 13.02
N SER A 129 -1.48 10.68 14.27
CA SER A 129 -0.45 11.64 14.69
C SER A 129 0.97 11.07 14.54
N LEU A 130 1.16 9.78 14.83
CA LEU A 130 2.44 9.11 14.63
C LEU A 130 2.80 9.01 13.14
N GLU A 131 1.83 8.71 12.30
CA GLU A 131 2.03 8.65 10.84
C GLU A 131 2.38 10.02 10.26
N GLU A 132 1.66 11.07 10.64
CA GLU A 132 1.96 12.44 10.20
C GLU A 132 3.41 12.81 10.55
N LYS A 133 3.83 12.52 11.78
CA LYS A 133 5.21 12.75 12.22
C LYS A 133 6.20 11.93 11.40
N TYR A 134 5.93 10.65 11.19
CA TYR A 134 6.79 9.76 10.40
C TYR A 134 6.97 10.27 8.96
N LEU A 135 5.89 10.65 8.29
CA LEU A 135 5.94 11.20 6.94
C LEU A 135 6.70 12.53 6.87
N LEU A 136 6.56 13.38 7.89
CA LEU A 136 7.32 14.63 8.00
C LEU A 136 8.82 14.37 8.12
N GLU A 137 9.22 13.44 8.98
CA GLU A 137 10.62 13.06 9.18
C GLU A 137 11.22 12.44 7.90
N GLN A 138 10.49 11.59 7.20
CA GLN A 138 10.93 11.05 5.91
C GLN A 138 11.16 12.14 4.86
N LYS A 139 10.24 13.10 4.78
CA LYS A 139 10.39 14.25 3.88
C LYS A 139 11.61 15.10 4.21
N LEU A 140 11.87 15.31 5.51
CA LEU A 140 13.04 16.02 5.98
C LEU A 140 14.34 15.28 5.64
N LEU A 141 14.38 13.97 5.86
CA LEU A 141 15.52 13.12 5.51
C LEU A 141 15.81 13.17 4.01
N SER A 142 14.79 13.06 3.17
CA SER A 142 14.94 13.17 1.71
C SER A 142 15.56 14.51 1.29
N ARG A 143 15.14 15.63 1.93
CA ARG A 143 15.72 16.95 1.68
C ARG A 143 17.20 17.00 2.09
N TYR A 144 17.56 16.46 3.25
CA TYR A 144 18.96 16.42 3.70
C TYR A 144 19.83 15.58 2.77
N LEU A 145 19.33 14.45 2.30
CA LEU A 145 20.05 13.62 1.31
C LEU A 145 20.24 14.36 -0.01
N GLY A 146 19.25 15.12 -0.46
CA GLY A 146 19.38 15.99 -1.63
C GLY A 146 20.44 17.08 -1.46
N VAL A 147 20.45 17.77 -0.33
CA VAL A 147 21.48 18.79 -0.01
C VAL A 147 22.88 18.15 0.05
N LYS A 148 23.00 17.00 0.71
CA LYS A 148 24.27 16.23 0.74
C LYS A 148 24.77 15.91 -0.65
N SER A 149 23.91 15.34 -1.51
CA SER A 149 24.25 15.00 -2.89
C SER A 149 24.69 16.23 -3.68
N TYR A 150 23.97 17.34 -3.56
CA TYR A 150 24.31 18.60 -4.21
C TYR A 150 25.69 19.12 -3.76
N LEU A 151 25.99 19.14 -2.47
CA LEU A 151 27.27 19.59 -1.95
C LEU A 151 28.44 18.70 -2.44
N LEU A 152 28.24 17.37 -2.40
CA LEU A 152 29.25 16.43 -2.89
C LEU A 152 29.54 16.62 -4.39
N SER A 153 28.51 16.88 -5.19
CA SER A 153 28.69 17.16 -6.63
C SER A 153 29.44 18.47 -6.93
N ARG A 154 29.47 19.40 -5.95
CA ARG A 154 30.17 20.68 -6.09
C ARG A 154 31.58 20.66 -5.52
N LEU A 155 31.86 19.80 -4.54
CA LEU A 155 33.16 19.76 -3.85
C LEU A 155 34.16 18.85 -4.54
N PHE A 156 33.69 17.89 -5.35
CA PHE A 156 34.51 16.88 -5.99
C PHE A 156 34.31 16.88 -7.52
N ILE A 157 34.56 18.05 -8.12
CA ILE A 157 34.65 18.20 -9.59
C ILE A 157 36.14 18.01 -10.01
#